data_007eec63a1239e01016f862fffb99aef
#
_entry.id   007eec63a1239e01016f862fffb99aef
#
_cell.length_a   1.000
_cell.length_b   1.000
_cell.length_c   1.000
_cell.angle_alpha   90.00
_cell.angle_beta   90.00
_cell.angle_gamma   90.00
#
_symmetry.space_group_name_H-M   'P 1'
#
loop_
_entity.id
_entity.type
_entity.pdbx_description
1 polymer ?
#
loop_
_entity_poly.entity_id
_entity_poly.type
_entity_poly.pdbx_seq_one_letter_code
_entity_poly.pdbx_strand_id
1 'polypeptide(L)'
;MFFVITIGAQAQSSDSLATYIAAAIRNNPAVIGGYNAYKAQVMSACGAGSLNDPTIQVGVFPKSMQHVNGKQIATFTIMQMFPWFGTLKAGRENMEYKAESAYQKFRADGIALAYDVQKQWYAMLATQEKIKAVKGKISLLEDIKKLALLTYKTQSRMRNAKMSDQLRLEAEEQNLQEQVASFEAKLELQRQQ
;
A
#
# COMPACT_ATOMS: atom_id res chain seq x y z
N MET A 1 -21.50 -3.36 -50.99
CA MET A 1 -21.41 -4.36 -49.90
C MET A 1 -20.09 -4.09 -49.18
N PHE A 2 -20.12 -3.17 -48.18
CA PHE A 2 -18.92 -2.77 -47.42
C PHE A 2 -18.72 -3.72 -46.24
N PHE A 3 -17.61 -4.44 -46.25
CA PHE A 3 -17.21 -5.32 -45.14
C PHE A 3 -16.47 -4.47 -44.13
N VAL A 4 -17.11 -4.10 -43.02
CA VAL A 4 -16.49 -3.44 -41.90
C VAL A 4 -15.81 -4.51 -41.07
N ILE A 5 -14.48 -4.60 -41.19
CA ILE A 5 -13.65 -5.41 -40.27
C ILE A 5 -13.54 -4.65 -38.97
N THR A 6 -14.37 -4.98 -37.99
CA THR A 6 -14.17 -4.58 -36.61
C THR A 6 -12.98 -5.35 -36.06
N ILE A 7 -11.81 -4.72 -36.02
CA ILE A 7 -10.67 -5.19 -35.20
C ILE A 7 -11.10 -5.01 -33.76
N GLY A 8 -11.59 -6.08 -33.16
CA GLY A 8 -11.78 -6.16 -31.72
C GLY A 8 -10.41 -6.07 -31.06
N ALA A 9 -10.08 -4.89 -30.54
CA ALA A 9 -8.99 -4.75 -29.57
C ALA A 9 -9.39 -5.60 -28.36
N GLN A 10 -8.90 -6.83 -28.29
CA GLN A 10 -8.88 -7.58 -27.07
C GLN A 10 -7.99 -6.80 -26.11
N ALA A 11 -8.62 -6.00 -25.25
CA ALA A 11 -7.98 -5.53 -24.05
C ALA A 11 -7.57 -6.81 -23.30
N GLN A 12 -6.31 -7.21 -23.46
CA GLN A 12 -5.69 -8.13 -22.53
C GLN A 12 -6.02 -7.54 -21.16
N SER A 13 -6.74 -8.30 -20.37
CA SER A 13 -6.90 -8.06 -18.93
C SER A 13 -5.52 -8.24 -18.29
N SER A 14 -4.63 -7.35 -18.67
CA SER A 14 -3.38 -7.18 -18.01
C SER A 14 -3.73 -6.87 -16.57
N ASP A 15 -3.10 -7.55 -15.67
CA ASP A 15 -2.93 -7.11 -14.30
C ASP A 15 -2.59 -5.63 -14.33
N SER A 16 -3.62 -4.80 -14.35
CA SER A 16 -3.41 -3.37 -14.46
C SER A 16 -2.95 -2.89 -13.09
N LEU A 17 -2.01 -1.98 -13.06
CA LEU A 17 -1.55 -1.33 -11.82
C LEU A 17 -2.73 -0.91 -10.92
N ALA A 18 -3.83 -0.45 -11.54
CA ALA A 18 -5.06 -0.11 -10.85
C ALA A 18 -5.68 -1.27 -10.07
N THR A 19 -5.63 -2.50 -10.60
CA THR A 19 -6.13 -3.70 -9.94
C THR A 19 -5.30 -4.05 -8.70
N TYR A 20 -3.97 -3.94 -8.79
CA TYR A 20 -3.09 -4.16 -7.65
C TYR A 20 -3.28 -3.10 -6.56
N ILE A 21 -3.40 -1.83 -6.93
CA ILE A 21 -3.68 -0.75 -5.98
C ILE A 21 -5.02 -0.99 -5.27
N ALA A 22 -6.07 -1.33 -6.01
CA ALA A 22 -7.38 -1.61 -5.42
C ALA A 22 -7.36 -2.81 -4.48
N ALA A 23 -6.66 -3.88 -4.86
CA ALA A 23 -6.48 -5.05 -4.02
C ALA A 23 -5.67 -4.74 -2.74
N ALA A 24 -4.60 -3.97 -2.86
CA ALA A 24 -3.78 -3.54 -1.73
C ALA A 24 -4.58 -2.70 -0.74
N ILE A 25 -5.32 -1.69 -1.21
CA ILE A 25 -6.15 -0.83 -0.34
C ILE A 25 -7.24 -1.65 0.37
N ARG A 26 -7.88 -2.60 -0.34
CA ARG A 26 -8.95 -3.42 0.23
C ARG A 26 -8.45 -4.37 1.32
N ASN A 27 -7.25 -4.92 1.17
CA ASN A 27 -6.75 -6.00 2.01
C ASN A 27 -5.73 -5.54 3.07
N ASN A 28 -5.27 -4.28 3.02
CA ASN A 28 -4.27 -3.78 3.95
C ASN A 28 -4.87 -3.54 5.34
N PRO A 29 -4.38 -4.21 6.40
CA PRO A 29 -4.93 -4.08 7.75
C PRO A 29 -4.81 -2.65 8.32
N ALA A 30 -3.75 -1.90 7.94
CA ALA A 30 -3.56 -0.53 8.41
C ALA A 30 -4.64 0.41 7.84
N VAL A 31 -4.98 0.27 6.56
CA VAL A 31 -6.05 1.05 5.92
C VAL A 31 -7.42 0.69 6.50
N ILE A 32 -7.68 -0.60 6.73
CA ILE A 32 -8.92 -1.07 7.39
C ILE A 32 -8.99 -0.52 8.82
N GLY A 33 -7.88 -0.57 9.56
CA GLY A 33 -7.77 -0.01 10.91
C GLY A 33 -8.05 1.50 10.95
N GLY A 34 -7.49 2.26 10.01
CA GLY A 34 -7.74 3.69 9.84
C GLY A 34 -9.23 4.01 9.58
N TYR A 35 -9.88 3.22 8.72
CA TYR A 35 -11.31 3.35 8.47
C TYR A 35 -12.16 3.06 9.72
N ASN A 36 -11.81 2.02 10.48
CA ASN A 36 -12.49 1.68 11.73
C ASN A 36 -12.28 2.76 12.80
N ALA A 37 -11.08 3.34 12.87
CA ALA A 37 -10.80 4.47 13.78
C ALA A 37 -11.65 5.70 13.42
N TYR A 38 -11.79 6.02 12.12
CA TYR A 38 -12.72 7.05 11.66
C TYR A 38 -14.15 6.76 12.12
N LYS A 39 -14.67 5.54 11.89
CA LYS A 39 -16.02 5.16 12.35
C LYS A 39 -16.19 5.31 13.84
N ALA A 40 -15.20 4.92 14.63
CA ALA A 40 -15.25 5.06 16.10
C ALA A 40 -15.36 6.54 16.51
N GLN A 41 -14.66 7.46 15.84
CA GLN A 41 -14.78 8.90 16.10
C GLN A 41 -16.16 9.45 15.73
N VAL A 42 -16.74 9.00 14.61
CA VAL A 42 -18.11 9.38 14.22
C VAL A 42 -19.12 8.96 15.27
N MET A 43 -19.00 7.71 15.77
CA MET A 43 -19.89 7.25 16.86
C MET A 43 -19.67 8.02 18.16
N SER A 44 -18.45 8.37 18.48
CA SER A 44 -18.13 9.24 19.63
C SER A 44 -18.74 10.64 19.50
N ALA A 45 -18.82 11.19 18.29
CA ALA A 45 -19.49 12.46 18.03
C ALA A 45 -21.01 12.40 18.31
N CYS A 46 -21.64 11.28 17.97
CA CYS A 46 -23.05 11.06 18.30
C CYS A 46 -23.27 11.04 19.82
N GLY A 47 -22.39 10.39 20.57
CA GLY A 47 -22.48 10.30 22.04
C GLY A 47 -22.18 11.63 22.74
N ALA A 48 -21.23 12.42 22.23
CA ALA A 48 -20.81 13.69 22.85
C ALA A 48 -21.89 14.79 22.84
N GLY A 49 -22.90 14.67 21.97
CA GLY A 49 -24.06 15.59 21.93
C GLY A 49 -25.22 15.16 22.83
N SER A 50 -25.15 14.01 23.49
CA SER A 50 -26.19 13.51 24.37
C SER A 50 -25.95 13.90 25.83
N LEU A 51 -27.03 13.94 26.62
CA LEU A 51 -26.92 14.09 28.07
C LEU A 51 -26.25 12.84 28.67
N ASN A 52 -25.46 13.04 29.72
CA ASN A 52 -24.92 11.94 30.50
C ASN A 52 -26.06 11.11 31.13
N ASP A 53 -25.84 9.82 31.29
CA ASP A 53 -26.81 8.93 31.90
C ASP A 53 -27.11 9.34 33.34
N PRO A 54 -28.38 9.24 33.78
CA PRO A 54 -28.77 9.47 35.17
C PRO A 54 -28.12 8.42 36.08
N THR A 55 -27.57 8.87 37.19
CA THR A 55 -27.01 7.98 38.21
C THR A 55 -28.09 7.67 39.24
N ILE A 56 -28.37 6.39 39.45
CA ILE A 56 -29.29 5.91 40.49
C ILE A 56 -28.46 5.28 41.61
N GLN A 57 -28.59 5.79 42.81
CA GLN A 57 -27.93 5.27 44.00
C GLN A 57 -28.97 4.76 45.00
N VAL A 58 -28.83 3.51 45.40
CA VAL A 58 -29.68 2.88 46.44
C VAL A 58 -28.79 2.50 47.60
N GLY A 59 -29.09 3.04 48.75
CA GLY A 59 -28.44 2.70 50.03
C GLY A 59 -29.42 2.04 50.96
N VAL A 60 -29.03 0.89 51.56
CA VAL A 60 -29.80 0.21 52.60
C VAL A 60 -28.97 0.14 53.88
N PHE A 61 -29.50 0.57 54.99
CA PHE A 61 -28.84 0.60 56.28
C PHE A 61 -29.33 -0.53 57.17
N PRO A 62 -28.52 -1.61 57.40
CA PRO A 62 -28.89 -2.73 58.29
C PRO A 62 -29.15 -2.31 59.73
N LYS A 63 -28.47 -1.25 60.21
CA LYS A 63 -28.81 -0.56 61.46
C LYS A 63 -29.37 0.83 61.12
N SER A 64 -30.61 1.10 61.55
CA SER A 64 -31.22 2.40 61.33
C SER A 64 -30.37 3.54 61.91
N MET A 65 -29.98 4.49 61.04
CA MET A 65 -29.37 5.75 61.47
C MET A 65 -30.43 6.66 62.08
N GLN A 66 -30.16 7.16 63.29
CA GLN A 66 -31.02 8.19 63.89
C GLN A 66 -30.69 9.52 63.23
N HIS A 67 -31.62 10.10 62.54
CA HIS A 67 -31.59 11.52 62.08
C HIS A 67 -32.52 12.36 62.98
N VAL A 68 -32.34 13.66 62.91
CA VAL A 68 -33.15 14.66 63.63
C VAL A 68 -34.66 14.47 63.37
N ASN A 69 -35.08 13.89 62.27
CA ASN A 69 -36.47 13.71 61.87
C ASN A 69 -36.90 12.21 61.80
N GLY A 70 -36.18 11.26 62.43
CA GLY A 70 -36.59 9.86 62.50
C GLY A 70 -35.48 8.87 62.13
N LYS A 71 -35.92 7.58 61.93
CA LYS A 71 -35.01 6.48 61.62
C LYS A 71 -34.92 6.29 60.10
N GLN A 72 -33.74 6.41 59.52
CA GLN A 72 -33.47 6.16 58.11
C GLN A 72 -33.09 4.68 57.90
N ILE A 73 -33.84 3.95 57.09
CA ILE A 73 -33.65 2.53 56.78
C ILE A 73 -33.09 2.37 55.37
N ALA A 74 -33.49 3.24 54.44
CA ALA A 74 -33.04 3.21 53.06
C ALA A 74 -32.93 4.61 52.48
N THR A 75 -32.05 4.77 51.51
CA THR A 75 -31.89 6.00 50.71
C THR A 75 -32.03 5.65 49.25
N PHE A 76 -32.76 6.42 48.52
CA PHE A 76 -32.90 6.36 47.07
C PHE A 76 -32.54 7.75 46.52
N THR A 77 -31.49 7.83 45.70
CA THR A 77 -31.03 9.08 45.12
C THR A 77 -30.96 8.96 43.61
N ILE A 78 -31.60 9.85 42.88
CA ILE A 78 -31.42 10.01 41.42
C ILE A 78 -30.70 11.31 41.22
N MET A 79 -29.59 11.23 40.44
CA MET A 79 -28.78 12.41 40.09
C MET A 79 -28.67 12.49 38.58
N GLN A 80 -29.07 13.61 38.00
CA GLN A 80 -28.91 13.95 36.58
C GLN A 80 -28.10 15.21 36.45
N MET A 81 -26.99 15.16 35.69
CA MET A 81 -26.19 16.29 35.37
C MET A 81 -26.70 16.99 34.11
N PHE A 82 -26.99 18.26 34.21
CA PHE A 82 -27.34 19.11 33.07
C PHE A 82 -26.19 20.08 32.81
N PRO A 83 -25.41 19.86 31.70
CA PRO A 83 -24.34 20.80 31.35
C PRO A 83 -24.90 22.16 30.92
N TRP A 84 -24.06 23.22 31.04
CA TRP A 84 -24.42 24.55 30.64
C TRP A 84 -24.81 24.64 29.16
N PHE A 85 -25.68 25.62 28.81
CA PHE A 85 -26.13 25.83 27.43
C PHE A 85 -24.94 25.94 26.45
N GLY A 86 -24.99 25.20 25.32
CA GLY A 86 -23.95 25.18 24.30
C GLY A 86 -22.80 24.17 24.53
N THR A 87 -22.60 23.66 25.75
CA THR A 87 -21.52 22.71 26.06
C THR A 87 -21.65 21.40 25.26
N LEU A 88 -22.84 20.84 25.16
CA LEU A 88 -23.11 19.63 24.39
C LEU A 88 -22.88 19.86 22.89
N LYS A 89 -23.31 21.00 22.37
CA LYS A 89 -23.07 21.38 20.97
C LYS A 89 -21.58 21.51 20.68
N ALA A 90 -20.85 22.26 21.50
CA ALA A 90 -19.40 22.40 21.34
C ALA A 90 -18.64 21.10 21.49
N GLY A 91 -19.08 20.22 22.41
CA GLY A 91 -18.55 18.87 22.58
C GLY A 91 -18.72 18.02 21.33
N ARG A 92 -19.91 18.03 20.73
CA ARG A 92 -20.22 17.36 19.48
C ARG A 92 -19.39 17.88 18.32
N GLU A 93 -19.34 19.20 18.11
CA GLU A 93 -18.53 19.84 17.07
C GLU A 93 -17.04 19.46 17.19
N ASN A 94 -16.50 19.44 18.39
CA ASN A 94 -15.13 19.00 18.65
C ASN A 94 -14.89 17.55 18.19
N MET A 95 -15.83 16.64 18.48
CA MET A 95 -15.74 15.25 18.05
C MET A 95 -15.95 15.09 16.54
N GLU A 96 -16.78 15.90 15.91
CA GLU A 96 -16.94 15.95 14.46
C GLU A 96 -15.63 16.35 13.76
N TYR A 97 -14.92 17.38 14.28
CA TYR A 97 -13.58 17.73 13.76
C TYR A 97 -12.53 16.62 13.98
N LYS A 98 -12.60 15.91 15.09
CA LYS A 98 -11.74 14.73 15.31
C LYS A 98 -12.05 13.60 14.33
N ALA A 99 -13.33 13.37 14.03
CA ALA A 99 -13.74 12.40 13.02
C ALA A 99 -13.24 12.80 11.64
N GLU A 100 -13.35 14.08 11.26
CA GLU A 100 -12.80 14.60 10.00
C GLU A 100 -11.28 14.44 9.94
N SER A 101 -10.57 14.75 11.01
CA SER A 101 -9.12 14.51 11.10
C SER A 101 -8.76 13.03 10.90
N ALA A 102 -9.50 12.11 11.52
CA ALA A 102 -9.32 10.68 11.37
C ALA A 102 -9.61 10.21 9.92
N TYR A 103 -10.61 10.81 9.27
CA TYR A 103 -10.91 10.55 7.87
C TYR A 103 -9.77 11.00 6.93
N GLN A 104 -9.24 12.19 7.15
CA GLN A 104 -8.11 12.68 6.34
C GLN A 104 -6.85 11.82 6.55
N LYS A 105 -6.61 11.34 7.77
CA LYS A 105 -5.54 10.39 8.05
C LYS A 105 -5.74 9.07 7.29
N PHE A 106 -6.94 8.48 7.35
CA PHE A 106 -7.29 7.30 6.57
C PHE A 106 -7.03 7.48 5.06
N ARG A 107 -7.42 8.65 4.51
CA ARG A 107 -7.14 8.98 3.10
C ARG A 107 -5.64 9.07 2.81
N ALA A 108 -4.88 9.70 3.70
CA ALA A 108 -3.43 9.82 3.57
C ALA A 108 -2.75 8.45 3.59
N ASP A 109 -3.15 7.56 4.49
CA ASP A 109 -2.64 6.18 4.57
C ASP A 109 -2.94 5.39 3.29
N GLY A 110 -4.15 5.56 2.72
CA GLY A 110 -4.52 4.96 1.44
C GLY A 110 -3.68 5.47 0.25
N ILE A 111 -3.40 6.77 0.21
CA ILE A 111 -2.56 7.39 -0.83
C ILE A 111 -1.09 6.93 -0.69
N ALA A 112 -0.57 6.87 0.53
CA ALA A 112 0.78 6.39 0.80
C ALA A 112 0.95 4.93 0.33
N LEU A 113 -0.01 4.06 0.65
CA LEU A 113 -0.01 2.68 0.18
C LEU A 113 -0.07 2.59 -1.36
N ALA A 114 -0.93 3.39 -2.00
CA ALA A 114 -1.02 3.42 -3.46
C ALA A 114 0.33 3.85 -4.10
N TYR A 115 1.00 4.83 -3.49
CA TYR A 115 2.33 5.26 -3.94
C TYR A 115 3.38 4.15 -3.79
N ASP A 116 3.38 3.41 -2.68
CA ASP A 116 4.32 2.31 -2.47
C ASP A 116 4.11 1.18 -3.48
N VAL A 117 2.86 0.81 -3.78
CA VAL A 117 2.52 -0.15 -4.83
C VAL A 117 3.00 0.34 -6.20
N GLN A 118 2.76 1.60 -6.55
CA GLN A 118 3.24 2.19 -7.80
C GLN A 118 4.76 2.16 -7.90
N LYS A 119 5.45 2.52 -6.85
CA LYS A 119 6.91 2.51 -6.77
C LYS A 119 7.49 1.12 -7.03
N GLN A 120 6.92 0.09 -6.41
CA GLN A 120 7.35 -1.30 -6.63
C GLN A 120 7.05 -1.77 -8.06
N TRP A 121 5.87 -1.44 -8.59
CA TRP A 121 5.50 -1.76 -9.96
C TRP A 121 6.48 -1.18 -10.99
N TYR A 122 6.78 0.11 -10.88
CA TYR A 122 7.74 0.75 -11.79
C TYR A 122 9.17 0.26 -11.60
N ALA A 123 9.56 -0.12 -10.38
CA ALA A 123 10.86 -0.73 -10.13
C ALA A 123 10.98 -2.10 -10.82
N MET A 124 9.93 -2.92 -10.78
CA MET A 124 9.86 -4.19 -11.53
C MET A 124 9.93 -3.97 -13.04
N LEU A 125 9.14 -3.04 -13.56
CA LEU A 125 9.13 -2.70 -14.99
C LEU A 125 10.51 -2.25 -15.46
N ALA A 126 11.17 -1.36 -14.70
CA ALA A 126 12.51 -0.90 -14.99
C ALA A 126 13.54 -2.05 -14.99
N THR A 127 13.40 -3.02 -14.09
CA THR A 127 14.27 -4.20 -14.05
C THR A 127 14.03 -5.11 -15.26
N GLN A 128 12.78 -5.31 -15.68
CA GLN A 128 12.43 -6.06 -16.89
C GLN A 128 13.02 -5.42 -18.15
N GLU A 129 12.90 -4.10 -18.30
CA GLU A 129 13.48 -3.40 -19.45
C GLU A 129 15.01 -3.44 -19.45
N LYS A 130 15.67 -3.42 -18.28
CA LYS A 130 17.13 -3.65 -18.18
C LYS A 130 17.53 -5.04 -18.66
N ILE A 131 16.80 -6.09 -18.24
CA ILE A 131 17.03 -7.47 -18.69
C ILE A 131 16.91 -7.53 -20.20
N LYS A 132 15.86 -6.97 -20.78
CA LYS A 132 15.64 -6.93 -22.22
C LYS A 132 16.75 -6.21 -22.97
N ALA A 133 17.21 -5.06 -22.45
CA ALA A 133 18.31 -4.30 -23.05
C ALA A 133 19.63 -5.07 -23.01
N VAL A 134 19.94 -5.76 -21.91
CA VAL A 134 21.17 -6.56 -21.80
C VAL A 134 21.09 -7.80 -22.69
N LYS A 135 19.95 -8.49 -22.78
CA LYS A 135 19.73 -9.59 -23.73
C LYS A 135 19.91 -9.14 -25.19
N GLY A 136 19.44 -7.92 -25.52
CA GLY A 136 19.69 -7.33 -26.84
C GLY A 136 21.18 -7.07 -27.12
N LYS A 137 21.95 -6.63 -26.11
CA LYS A 137 23.41 -6.47 -26.23
C LYS A 137 24.12 -7.82 -26.46
N ILE A 138 23.69 -8.89 -25.77
CA ILE A 138 24.23 -10.23 -25.97
C ILE A 138 24.01 -10.68 -27.42
N SER A 139 22.80 -10.52 -27.95
CA SER A 139 22.49 -10.88 -29.34
C SER A 139 23.36 -10.10 -30.34
N LEU A 140 23.56 -8.80 -30.11
CA LEU A 140 24.44 -7.98 -30.94
C LEU A 140 25.89 -8.46 -30.86
N LEU A 141 26.37 -8.84 -29.67
CA LEU A 141 27.72 -9.37 -29.47
C LEU A 141 27.92 -10.69 -30.22
N GLU A 142 26.91 -11.58 -30.19
CA GLU A 142 26.95 -12.83 -30.98
C GLU A 142 27.06 -12.59 -32.48
N ASP A 143 26.36 -11.58 -33.01
CA ASP A 143 26.43 -11.22 -34.42
C ASP A 143 27.80 -10.63 -34.77
N ILE A 144 28.37 -9.82 -33.88
CA ILE A 144 29.77 -9.33 -34.04
C ILE A 144 30.76 -10.50 -34.05
N LYS A 145 30.59 -11.49 -33.15
CA LYS A 145 31.43 -12.72 -33.13
C LYS A 145 31.36 -13.48 -34.46
N LYS A 146 30.12 -13.67 -34.98
CA LYS A 146 29.93 -14.31 -36.30
C LYS A 146 30.66 -13.56 -37.42
N LEU A 147 30.54 -12.24 -37.48
CA LEU A 147 31.22 -11.41 -38.47
C LEU A 147 32.73 -11.50 -38.32
N ALA A 148 33.27 -11.42 -37.09
CA ALA A 148 34.68 -11.57 -36.81
C ALA A 148 35.24 -12.93 -37.29
N LEU A 149 34.49 -14.03 -37.06
CA LEU A 149 34.84 -15.38 -37.52
C LEU A 149 34.83 -15.49 -39.05
N LEU A 150 33.89 -14.88 -39.75
CA LEU A 150 33.85 -14.83 -41.22
C LEU A 150 35.03 -14.06 -41.78
N THR A 151 35.37 -12.90 -41.20
CA THR A 151 36.53 -12.09 -41.58
C THR A 151 37.85 -12.87 -41.32
N TYR A 152 37.90 -13.66 -40.25
CA TYR A 152 39.06 -14.50 -39.93
C TYR A 152 39.33 -15.58 -40.99
N LYS A 153 38.28 -16.22 -41.51
CA LYS A 153 38.42 -17.23 -42.55
C LYS A 153 38.93 -16.67 -43.87
N THR A 154 38.70 -15.37 -44.12
CA THR A 154 39.02 -14.74 -45.39
C THR A 154 40.41 -14.05 -45.40
N GLN A 155 41.00 -13.69 -44.28
CA GLN A 155 42.27 -12.97 -44.17
C GLN A 155 43.30 -13.70 -43.28
N SER A 156 44.19 -14.46 -43.89
CA SER A 156 45.19 -15.32 -43.24
C SER A 156 46.37 -14.63 -42.52
N ARG A 157 46.47 -13.30 -42.51
CA ARG A 157 47.70 -12.57 -42.19
C ARG A 157 47.80 -11.87 -40.79
N MET A 158 46.78 -11.92 -39.95
CA MET A 158 46.79 -11.26 -38.63
C MET A 158 46.37 -12.18 -37.47
N ARG A 159 47.12 -13.24 -37.18
CA ARG A 159 46.75 -14.26 -36.18
C ARG A 159 46.75 -13.81 -34.74
N ASN A 160 47.68 -12.95 -34.31
CA ASN A 160 47.83 -12.67 -32.87
C ASN A 160 46.87 -11.60 -32.31
N ALA A 161 46.52 -10.59 -33.10
CA ALA A 161 45.57 -9.57 -32.70
C ALA A 161 44.12 -10.13 -32.56
N LYS A 162 43.78 -11.15 -33.36
CA LYS A 162 42.47 -11.74 -33.43
C LYS A 162 42.14 -12.67 -32.26
N MET A 163 43.14 -13.32 -31.66
CA MET A 163 42.94 -14.19 -30.48
C MET A 163 42.59 -13.40 -29.23
N SER A 164 43.27 -12.24 -29.03
CA SER A 164 42.96 -11.35 -27.92
C SER A 164 41.57 -10.70 -28.02
N ASP A 165 41.13 -10.40 -29.25
CA ASP A 165 39.79 -9.82 -29.47
C ASP A 165 38.67 -10.85 -29.24
N GLN A 166 38.88 -12.12 -29.62
CA GLN A 166 37.97 -13.20 -29.32
C GLN A 166 37.80 -13.42 -27.80
N LEU A 167 38.91 -13.47 -27.06
CA LEU A 167 38.90 -13.60 -25.61
C LEU A 167 38.18 -12.43 -24.92
N ARG A 168 38.37 -11.21 -25.44
CA ARG A 168 37.66 -10.04 -24.94
C ARG A 168 36.15 -10.13 -25.19
N LEU A 169 35.71 -10.56 -26.37
CA LEU A 169 34.32 -10.74 -26.70
C LEU A 169 33.68 -11.85 -25.86
N GLU A 170 34.41 -12.94 -25.56
CA GLU A 170 33.93 -14.01 -24.67
C GLU A 170 33.80 -13.52 -23.22
N ALA A 171 34.79 -12.79 -22.73
CA ALA A 171 34.75 -12.21 -21.39
C ALA A 171 33.57 -11.20 -21.22
N GLU A 172 33.35 -10.38 -22.25
CA GLU A 172 32.22 -9.43 -22.25
C GLU A 172 30.87 -10.16 -22.29
N GLU A 173 30.75 -11.22 -23.06
CA GLU A 173 29.53 -12.04 -23.10
C GLU A 173 29.24 -12.67 -21.75
N GLN A 174 30.24 -13.23 -21.07
CA GLN A 174 30.09 -13.78 -19.72
C GLN A 174 29.66 -12.72 -18.73
N ASN A 175 30.25 -11.53 -18.75
CA ASN A 175 29.88 -10.41 -17.90
C ASN A 175 28.41 -9.99 -18.14
N LEU A 176 27.98 -9.92 -19.40
CA LEU A 176 26.58 -9.60 -19.71
C LEU A 176 25.62 -10.71 -19.26
N GLN A 177 26.01 -11.98 -19.36
CA GLN A 177 25.21 -13.10 -18.85
C GLN A 177 25.07 -13.06 -17.32
N GLU A 178 26.14 -12.74 -16.60
CA GLU A 178 26.12 -12.54 -15.14
C GLU A 178 25.21 -11.35 -14.75
N GLN A 179 25.25 -10.26 -15.52
CA GLN A 179 24.36 -9.13 -15.32
C GLN A 179 22.88 -9.53 -15.51
N VAL A 180 22.55 -10.33 -16.53
CA VAL A 180 21.20 -10.84 -16.73
C VAL A 180 20.77 -11.69 -15.53
N ALA A 181 21.60 -12.62 -15.09
CA ALA A 181 21.31 -13.47 -13.93
C ALA A 181 21.06 -12.64 -12.65
N SER A 182 21.89 -11.61 -12.43
CA SER A 182 21.72 -10.71 -11.29
C SER A 182 20.41 -9.92 -11.34
N PHE A 183 20.03 -9.43 -12.52
CA PHE A 183 18.74 -8.71 -12.69
C PHE A 183 17.53 -9.66 -12.61
N GLU A 184 17.64 -10.89 -13.09
CA GLU A 184 16.59 -11.90 -12.96
C GLU A 184 16.38 -12.29 -11.48
N ALA A 185 17.45 -12.48 -10.72
CA ALA A 185 17.37 -12.71 -9.28
C ALA A 185 16.72 -11.51 -8.55
N LYS A 186 17.11 -10.28 -8.93
CA LYS A 186 16.50 -9.07 -8.38
C LYS A 186 15.01 -8.97 -8.71
N LEU A 187 14.60 -9.31 -9.93
CA LEU A 187 13.21 -9.31 -10.35
C LEU A 187 12.39 -10.31 -9.53
N GLU A 188 12.95 -11.48 -9.25
CA GLU A 188 12.27 -12.50 -8.44
C GLU A 188 12.06 -12.01 -7.00
N LEU A 189 13.06 -11.38 -6.39
CA LEU A 189 12.91 -10.75 -5.07
C LEU A 189 11.84 -9.65 -5.05
N GLN A 190 11.76 -8.85 -6.13
CA GLN A 190 10.74 -7.80 -6.25
C GLN A 190 9.32 -8.35 -6.42
N ARG A 191 9.16 -9.57 -6.92
CA ARG A 191 7.85 -10.25 -7.04
C ARG A 191 7.34 -10.80 -5.71
N GLN A 192 8.23 -11.04 -4.77
CA GLN A 192 7.90 -11.58 -3.44
C GLN A 192 7.55 -10.48 -2.42
N GLN A 193 7.83 -9.23 -2.72
CA GLN A 193 7.52 -8.06 -1.89
C GLN A 193 6.13 -7.50 -2.20
#